data_36ec6b496fbcb2f8b11bd8b63d438222
#
_entry.id   36ec6b496fbcb2f8b11bd8b63d438222
#
_cell.length_a   1.000
_cell.length_b   1.000
_cell.length_c   1.000
_cell.angle_alpha   90.00
_cell.angle_beta   90.00
_cell.angle_gamma   90.00
#
_symmetry.space_group_name_H-M   'P 1'
#
loop_
_entity.id
_entity.type
_entity.pdbx_description
1 polymer ?
#
loop_
_entity_poly.entity_id
_entity_poly.type
_entity_poly.pdbx_seq_one_letter_code
_entity_poly.pdbx_strand_id
1 'polypeptide(L)'
;LKTLSWDVAYVNPAKFSKKMKKIVLLSLAILATMLIWFTCSNCRSIKRNTNSSPVTHGIWDGLVKKHVGTDGFVNYKGFIRDSAELNRYLRLLETSHPSDKGWTREEQMAYWINAYNAYTVQLIVRNYPTESIKDIKRGLAFVNSVWDIKFIKIQGYTYDLNNIEHNILRPVFKDARIHAAVNCASYSCPKLLNEAYTAERLESQLDGSMRSFVNDPVRNQITAEKAKVSEIFKWFKGDFERDAGSVREFLNRYSKVKLTDKTDISHLDY
;
A
#
# COMPACT_ATOMS: atom_id res chain seq x y z
N LEU A 1 49.29 -11.19 -25.79
CA LEU A 1 47.91 -10.66 -25.63
C LEU A 1 47.89 -9.28 -26.27
N LYS A 2 47.34 -9.18 -27.49
CA LYS A 2 47.15 -7.90 -28.21
C LYS A 2 45.82 -7.30 -27.74
N THR A 3 45.88 -6.13 -27.13
CA THR A 3 44.71 -5.32 -26.79
C THR A 3 44.17 -4.68 -28.07
N LEU A 4 42.94 -5.03 -28.45
CA LEU A 4 42.19 -4.32 -29.50
C LEU A 4 41.71 -2.99 -28.92
N SER A 5 42.28 -1.88 -29.37
CA SER A 5 41.74 -0.55 -29.16
C SER A 5 40.64 -0.30 -30.20
N TRP A 6 39.44 -0.01 -29.73
CA TRP A 6 38.32 0.46 -30.57
C TRP A 6 38.46 1.98 -30.73
N ASP A 7 39.03 2.43 -31.88
CA ASP A 7 38.99 3.85 -32.24
C ASP A 7 37.53 4.22 -32.64
N VAL A 8 36.82 4.86 -31.75
CA VAL A 8 35.51 5.46 -32.06
C VAL A 8 35.79 6.73 -32.88
N ALA A 9 35.67 6.63 -34.21
CA ALA A 9 35.80 7.78 -35.09
C ALA A 9 34.70 8.80 -34.82
N TYR A 10 35.06 9.93 -34.20
CA TYR A 10 34.18 11.04 -33.97
C TYR A 10 33.81 11.72 -35.31
N VAL A 11 32.61 11.54 -35.81
CA VAL A 11 32.11 12.15 -37.04
C VAL A 11 31.66 13.59 -36.75
N ASN A 12 32.45 14.58 -37.19
CA ASN A 12 32.13 16.00 -37.00
C ASN A 12 30.93 16.42 -37.85
N PRO A 13 29.78 16.77 -37.22
CA PRO A 13 28.53 17.10 -37.93
C PRO A 13 28.61 18.39 -38.75
N ALA A 14 29.63 19.22 -38.57
CA ALA A 14 29.84 20.45 -39.34
C ALA A 14 30.21 20.21 -40.81
N LYS A 15 30.70 18.99 -41.17
CA LYS A 15 31.13 18.64 -42.54
C LYS A 15 30.01 18.07 -43.42
N PHE A 16 28.81 17.93 -42.94
CA PHE A 16 27.70 17.43 -43.78
C PHE A 16 27.16 18.50 -44.73
N SER A 17 26.95 18.14 -45.98
CA SER A 17 26.27 19.01 -46.96
C SER A 17 24.86 19.31 -46.53
N LYS A 18 24.30 20.46 -46.96
CA LYS A 18 22.87 20.84 -46.65
C LYS A 18 21.87 19.73 -46.97
N LYS A 19 22.14 18.94 -48.02
CA LYS A 19 21.29 17.81 -48.45
C LYS A 19 21.37 16.64 -47.46
N MET A 20 22.57 16.35 -46.95
CA MET A 20 22.78 15.27 -45.95
C MET A 20 22.21 15.65 -44.59
N LYS A 21 22.32 16.91 -44.18
CA LYS A 21 21.68 17.40 -42.93
C LYS A 21 20.15 17.25 -42.95
N LYS A 22 19.50 17.53 -44.10
CA LYS A 22 18.08 17.29 -44.29
C LYS A 22 17.69 15.81 -44.19
N ILE A 23 18.49 14.92 -44.80
CA ILE A 23 18.23 13.47 -44.75
C ILE A 23 18.34 12.93 -43.31
N VAL A 24 19.38 13.35 -42.57
CA VAL A 24 19.57 12.96 -41.16
C VAL A 24 18.44 13.47 -40.25
N LEU A 25 18.00 14.71 -40.46
CA LEU A 25 16.86 15.26 -39.72
C LEU A 25 15.52 14.53 -40.05
N LEU A 26 15.31 14.17 -41.31
CA LEU A 26 14.13 13.40 -41.73
C LEU A 26 14.14 11.98 -41.13
N SER A 27 15.30 11.31 -41.13
CA SER A 27 15.42 9.97 -40.54
C SER A 27 15.26 9.97 -39.02
N LEU A 28 15.77 10.99 -38.31
CA LEU A 28 15.54 11.16 -36.86
C LEU A 28 14.08 11.46 -36.53
N ALA A 29 13.39 12.26 -37.35
CA ALA A 29 11.96 12.52 -37.21
C ALA A 29 11.12 11.26 -37.44
N ILE A 30 11.45 10.42 -38.42
CA ILE A 30 10.79 9.15 -38.70
C ILE A 30 11.05 8.15 -37.54
N LEU A 31 12.28 8.08 -37.02
CA LEU A 31 12.60 7.26 -35.86
C LEU A 31 11.81 7.70 -34.61
N ALA A 32 11.72 9.01 -34.36
CA ALA A 32 10.96 9.57 -33.25
C ALA A 32 9.45 9.26 -33.37
N THR A 33 8.89 9.39 -34.58
CA THR A 33 7.48 9.05 -34.82
C THR A 33 7.22 7.55 -34.70
N MET A 34 8.14 6.69 -35.17
CA MET A 34 8.03 5.24 -34.97
C MET A 34 8.16 4.84 -33.48
N LEU A 35 9.03 5.47 -32.70
CA LEU A 35 9.11 5.24 -31.25
C LEU A 35 7.80 5.65 -30.54
N ILE A 36 7.24 6.79 -30.90
CA ILE A 36 5.94 7.26 -30.35
C ILE A 36 4.82 6.30 -30.74
N TRP A 37 4.81 5.81 -31.98
CA TRP A 37 3.82 4.82 -32.44
C TRP A 37 3.96 3.47 -31.72
N PHE A 38 5.20 3.01 -31.46
CA PHE A 38 5.46 1.75 -30.76
C PHE A 38 5.08 1.83 -29.28
N THR A 39 5.26 2.99 -28.63
CA THR A 39 4.83 3.18 -27.25
C THR A 39 3.30 3.33 -27.12
N CYS A 40 2.64 3.91 -28.12
CA CYS A 40 1.19 4.07 -28.13
C CYS A 40 0.44 2.77 -28.50
N SER A 41 1.05 1.88 -29.33
CA SER A 41 0.43 0.62 -29.76
C SER A 41 0.38 -0.44 -28.64
N ASN A 42 1.20 -0.30 -27.60
CA ASN A 42 1.22 -1.20 -26.44
C ASN A 42 0.34 -0.72 -25.27
N CYS A 43 -0.31 0.44 -25.41
CA CYS A 43 -1.30 0.88 -24.44
C CYS A 43 -2.62 0.13 -24.70
N ARG A 44 -2.62 -1.21 -24.45
CA ARG A 44 -3.88 -1.93 -24.25
C ARG A 44 -4.54 -1.29 -23.05
N SER A 45 -5.57 -0.48 -23.29
CA SER A 45 -6.48 -0.04 -22.24
C SER A 45 -7.07 -1.31 -21.62
N ILE A 46 -6.56 -1.70 -20.46
CA ILE A 46 -7.13 -2.80 -19.69
C ILE A 46 -8.51 -2.32 -19.30
N LYS A 47 -9.56 -2.83 -19.97
CA LYS A 47 -10.94 -2.51 -19.61
C LYS A 47 -11.18 -3.09 -18.22
N ARG A 48 -11.41 -2.22 -17.23
CA ARG A 48 -11.92 -2.66 -15.94
C ARG A 48 -13.21 -3.44 -16.16
N ASN A 49 -13.33 -4.59 -15.54
CA ASN A 49 -14.62 -5.25 -15.46
C ASN A 49 -15.50 -4.47 -14.46
N THR A 50 -16.24 -3.50 -15.00
CA THR A 50 -17.13 -2.65 -14.20
C THR A 50 -18.33 -3.41 -13.61
N ASN A 51 -18.48 -4.69 -13.93
CA ASN A 51 -19.57 -5.55 -13.49
C ASN A 51 -19.09 -6.65 -12.53
N SER A 52 -17.92 -6.49 -11.88
CA SER A 52 -17.48 -7.42 -10.84
C SER A 52 -18.45 -7.35 -9.65
N SER A 53 -18.79 -8.50 -9.08
CA SER A 53 -19.54 -8.59 -7.83
C SER A 53 -18.59 -8.55 -6.62
N PRO A 54 -19.05 -8.07 -5.45
CA PRO A 54 -18.27 -8.13 -4.22
C PRO A 54 -17.80 -9.54 -3.90
N VAL A 55 -16.57 -9.64 -3.40
CA VAL A 55 -15.98 -10.92 -3.01
C VAL A 55 -16.28 -11.21 -1.54
N THR A 56 -16.41 -12.49 -1.20
CA THR A 56 -16.48 -12.90 0.19
C THR A 56 -15.07 -12.93 0.80
N HIS A 57 -14.94 -12.46 2.03
CA HIS A 57 -13.66 -12.46 2.75
C HIS A 57 -13.49 -13.66 3.69
N GLY A 58 -14.37 -14.68 3.59
CA GLY A 58 -14.39 -15.82 4.52
C GLY A 58 -13.08 -16.62 4.59
N ILE A 59 -12.34 -16.74 3.46
CA ILE A 59 -11.04 -17.40 3.45
C ILE A 59 -10.03 -16.60 4.28
N TRP A 60 -9.98 -15.29 4.10
CA TRP A 60 -9.09 -14.41 4.84
C TRP A 60 -9.46 -14.37 6.32
N ASP A 61 -10.75 -14.29 6.63
CA ASP A 61 -11.28 -14.35 7.99
C ASP A 61 -10.83 -15.62 8.73
N GLY A 62 -10.95 -16.78 8.08
CA GLY A 62 -10.46 -18.04 8.65
C GLY A 62 -8.96 -18.05 8.89
N LEU A 63 -8.16 -17.49 7.97
CA LEU A 63 -6.71 -17.42 8.08
C LEU A 63 -6.27 -16.50 9.23
N VAL A 64 -6.83 -15.29 9.34
CA VAL A 64 -6.45 -14.35 10.40
C VAL A 64 -6.92 -14.84 11.76
N LYS A 65 -8.10 -15.44 11.88
CA LYS A 65 -8.56 -16.09 13.13
C LYS A 65 -7.63 -17.18 13.60
N LYS A 66 -7.06 -17.95 12.66
CA LYS A 66 -6.16 -19.07 12.97
C LYS A 66 -4.74 -18.62 13.30
N HIS A 67 -4.26 -17.55 12.65
CA HIS A 67 -2.84 -17.19 12.65
C HIS A 67 -2.51 -15.81 13.22
N VAL A 68 -3.51 -15.03 13.64
CA VAL A 68 -3.30 -13.74 14.28
C VAL A 68 -3.86 -13.78 15.70
N GLY A 69 -3.00 -13.51 16.68
CA GLY A 69 -3.40 -13.44 18.08
C GLY A 69 -4.28 -12.22 18.37
N THR A 70 -5.00 -12.23 19.48
CA THR A 70 -5.77 -11.08 19.98
C THR A 70 -4.87 -9.87 20.32
N ASP A 71 -3.59 -10.13 20.54
CA ASP A 71 -2.53 -9.13 20.71
C ASP A 71 -2.04 -8.54 19.39
N GLY A 72 -2.48 -9.10 18.24
CA GLY A 72 -2.13 -8.67 16.88
C GLY A 72 -0.83 -9.27 16.35
N PHE A 73 -0.17 -10.17 17.11
CA PHE A 73 1.00 -10.88 16.60
C PHE A 73 0.61 -11.91 15.54
N VAL A 74 1.41 -11.94 14.46
CA VAL A 74 1.16 -12.79 13.30
C VAL A 74 2.05 -14.03 13.33
N ASN A 75 1.43 -15.21 13.30
CA ASN A 75 2.13 -16.47 13.13
C ASN A 75 2.44 -16.72 11.64
N TYR A 76 3.51 -16.11 11.13
CA TYR A 76 3.91 -16.27 9.73
C TYR A 76 4.24 -17.73 9.36
N LYS A 77 4.79 -18.53 10.26
CA LYS A 77 4.98 -19.98 10.02
C LYS A 77 3.64 -20.70 9.82
N GLY A 78 2.59 -20.24 10.49
CA GLY A 78 1.23 -20.72 10.27
C GLY A 78 0.71 -20.38 8.87
N PHE A 79 0.87 -19.14 8.45
CA PHE A 79 0.53 -18.71 7.09
C PHE A 79 1.33 -19.44 6.01
N ILE A 80 2.60 -19.79 6.25
CA ILE A 80 3.41 -20.60 5.34
C ILE A 80 2.80 -22.01 5.17
N ARG A 81 2.39 -22.66 6.27
CA ARG A 81 1.71 -23.98 6.19
C ARG A 81 0.40 -23.91 5.44
N ASP A 82 -0.36 -22.82 5.60
CA ASP A 82 -1.65 -22.60 4.94
C ASP A 82 -1.51 -21.70 3.68
N SER A 83 -0.33 -21.65 3.07
CA SER A 83 -0.06 -20.79 1.92
C SER A 83 -0.96 -21.08 0.70
N ALA A 84 -1.46 -22.31 0.57
CA ALA A 84 -2.44 -22.65 -0.46
C ALA A 84 -3.74 -21.86 -0.30
N GLU A 85 -4.26 -21.73 0.94
CA GLU A 85 -5.46 -20.96 1.25
C GLU A 85 -5.21 -19.44 1.09
N LEU A 86 -4.06 -18.93 1.55
CA LEU A 86 -3.67 -17.55 1.31
C LEU A 86 -3.65 -17.25 -0.19
N ASN A 87 -3.00 -18.09 -0.99
CA ASN A 87 -2.95 -17.91 -2.44
C ASN A 87 -4.34 -18.05 -3.09
N ARG A 88 -5.24 -18.90 -2.56
CA ARG A 88 -6.63 -19.00 -3.02
C ARG A 88 -7.38 -17.69 -2.79
N TYR A 89 -7.22 -17.08 -1.61
CA TYR A 89 -7.80 -15.77 -1.32
C TYR A 89 -7.25 -14.66 -2.23
N LEU A 90 -5.93 -14.61 -2.42
CA LEU A 90 -5.32 -13.61 -3.28
C LEU A 90 -5.78 -13.73 -4.75
N ARG A 91 -5.93 -14.96 -5.26
CA ARG A 91 -6.54 -15.17 -6.59
C ARG A 91 -7.99 -14.69 -6.68
N LEU A 92 -8.76 -14.82 -5.60
CA LEU A 92 -10.11 -14.25 -5.53
C LEU A 92 -10.07 -12.72 -5.66
N LEU A 93 -9.14 -12.06 -4.97
CA LEU A 93 -8.93 -10.60 -5.11
C LEU A 93 -8.46 -10.24 -6.53
N GLU A 94 -7.56 -11.01 -7.12
CA GLU A 94 -7.03 -10.76 -8.47
C GLU A 94 -8.11 -10.74 -9.55
N THR A 95 -9.18 -11.50 -9.38
CA THR A 95 -10.28 -11.62 -10.36
C THR A 95 -11.37 -10.56 -10.23
N SER A 96 -11.40 -9.81 -9.11
CA SER A 96 -12.50 -8.90 -8.78
C SER A 96 -11.98 -7.53 -8.37
N HIS A 97 -12.08 -6.56 -9.26
CA HIS A 97 -11.74 -5.16 -8.93
C HIS A 97 -13.01 -4.41 -8.48
N PRO A 98 -13.01 -3.74 -7.32
CA PRO A 98 -14.13 -2.92 -6.90
C PRO A 98 -14.52 -1.87 -7.94
N SER A 99 -15.80 -1.63 -8.10
CA SER A 99 -16.34 -0.63 -9.01
C SER A 99 -17.58 0.05 -8.44
N ASP A 100 -17.80 1.31 -8.78
CA ASP A 100 -18.94 2.11 -8.31
C ASP A 100 -20.30 1.60 -8.82
N LYS A 101 -20.30 0.69 -9.80
CA LYS A 101 -21.54 0.17 -10.41
C LYS A 101 -22.11 -1.07 -9.70
N GLY A 102 -21.30 -1.81 -8.96
CA GLY A 102 -21.73 -3.09 -8.40
C GLY A 102 -21.33 -3.30 -6.94
N TRP A 103 -20.64 -2.31 -6.34
CA TRP A 103 -20.13 -2.41 -4.98
C TRP A 103 -20.55 -1.19 -4.17
N THR A 104 -20.98 -1.39 -2.95
CA THR A 104 -21.17 -0.29 -2.00
C THR A 104 -19.81 0.30 -1.61
N ARG A 105 -19.81 1.48 -1.02
CA ARG A 105 -18.59 2.12 -0.50
C ARG A 105 -17.90 1.26 0.57
N GLU A 106 -18.70 0.65 1.43
CA GLU A 106 -18.26 -0.22 2.52
C GLU A 106 -17.61 -1.50 1.99
N GLU A 107 -18.19 -2.13 0.96
CA GLU A 107 -17.62 -3.31 0.29
C GLU A 107 -16.29 -2.98 -0.37
N GLN A 108 -16.21 -1.84 -1.05
CA GLN A 108 -14.97 -1.38 -1.68
C GLN A 108 -13.88 -1.13 -0.63
N MET A 109 -14.21 -0.44 0.48
CA MET A 109 -13.26 -0.12 1.54
C MET A 109 -12.78 -1.39 2.26
N ALA A 110 -13.68 -2.30 2.61
CA ALA A 110 -13.35 -3.59 3.21
C ALA A 110 -12.44 -4.40 2.29
N TYR A 111 -12.73 -4.44 0.99
CA TYR A 111 -11.88 -5.11 0.01
C TYR A 111 -10.45 -4.57 0.01
N TRP A 112 -10.28 -3.24 -0.07
CA TRP A 112 -8.95 -2.65 -0.16
C TRP A 112 -8.15 -2.77 1.15
N ILE A 113 -8.79 -2.70 2.31
CA ILE A 113 -8.14 -2.95 3.61
C ILE A 113 -7.68 -4.41 3.68
N ASN A 114 -8.56 -5.37 3.38
CA ASN A 114 -8.21 -6.79 3.38
C ASN A 114 -7.14 -7.12 2.33
N ALA A 115 -7.19 -6.51 1.15
CA ALA A 115 -6.18 -6.68 0.11
C ALA A 115 -4.81 -6.19 0.61
N TYR A 116 -4.71 -4.97 1.15
CA TYR A 116 -3.48 -4.44 1.72
C TYR A 116 -2.88 -5.42 2.75
N ASN A 117 -3.69 -5.84 3.71
CA ASN A 117 -3.25 -6.72 4.80
C ASN A 117 -2.83 -8.11 4.29
N ALA A 118 -3.60 -8.73 3.40
CA ALA A 118 -3.29 -10.04 2.85
C ALA A 118 -2.03 -10.02 1.97
N TYR A 119 -1.84 -9.00 1.15
CA TYR A 119 -0.64 -8.85 0.35
C TYR A 119 0.59 -8.50 1.20
N THR A 120 0.43 -7.75 2.30
CA THR A 120 1.51 -7.54 3.27
C THR A 120 1.95 -8.86 3.91
N VAL A 121 1.00 -9.69 4.36
CA VAL A 121 1.30 -11.03 4.88
C VAL A 121 1.98 -11.90 3.81
N GLN A 122 1.47 -11.89 2.57
CA GLN A 122 2.09 -12.63 1.46
C GLN A 122 3.54 -12.20 1.22
N LEU A 123 3.81 -10.88 1.30
CA LEU A 123 5.16 -10.35 1.10
C LEU A 123 6.14 -10.90 2.14
N ILE A 124 5.74 -10.93 3.43
CA ILE A 124 6.55 -11.55 4.49
C ILE A 124 6.69 -13.05 4.27
N VAL A 125 5.59 -13.77 4.00
CA VAL A 125 5.60 -15.23 3.78
C VAL A 125 6.56 -15.63 2.65
N ARG A 126 6.59 -14.87 1.57
CA ARG A 126 7.48 -15.13 0.42
C ARG A 126 8.96 -14.84 0.69
N ASN A 127 9.25 -14.07 1.71
CA ASN A 127 10.62 -13.67 2.07
C ASN A 127 11.05 -14.17 3.45
N TYR A 128 10.29 -15.07 4.01
CA TYR A 128 10.57 -15.65 5.32
C TYR A 128 11.77 -16.62 5.27
N PRO A 129 12.69 -16.61 6.26
CA PRO A 129 12.73 -15.71 7.41
C PRO A 129 13.26 -14.32 7.06
N THR A 130 12.68 -13.30 7.69
CA THR A 130 13.18 -11.92 7.63
C THR A 130 13.02 -11.29 9.02
N GLU A 131 13.97 -10.47 9.43
CA GLU A 131 13.92 -9.76 10.71
C GLU A 131 13.02 -8.53 10.62
N SER A 132 12.99 -7.89 9.45
CA SER A 132 12.17 -6.71 9.17
C SER A 132 11.61 -6.75 7.76
N ILE A 133 10.39 -6.24 7.57
CA ILE A 133 9.84 -6.02 6.24
C ILE A 133 10.75 -5.09 5.40
N LYS A 134 11.47 -4.15 6.05
CA LYS A 134 12.42 -3.23 5.39
C LYS A 134 13.62 -3.95 4.77
N ASP A 135 13.92 -5.19 5.19
CA ASP A 135 15.04 -5.98 4.65
C ASP A 135 14.67 -6.65 3.33
N ILE A 136 13.41 -6.68 2.98
CA ILE A 136 12.93 -7.20 1.69
C ILE A 136 13.36 -6.26 0.57
N LYS A 137 14.60 -6.43 0.13
CA LYS A 137 15.20 -5.69 -0.99
C LYS A 137 15.02 -6.51 -2.27
N ARG A 138 14.10 -6.15 -3.13
CA ARG A 138 14.12 -6.66 -4.49
C ARG A 138 14.96 -5.71 -5.34
N GLY A 139 16.20 -6.13 -5.61
CA GLY A 139 17.25 -5.81 -6.56
C GLY A 139 17.09 -4.76 -7.66
N LEU A 140 16.16 -3.84 -7.57
CA LEU A 140 16.03 -2.73 -8.50
C LEU A 140 16.48 -1.46 -7.77
N ALA A 141 17.58 -0.89 -8.22
CA ALA A 141 18.22 0.32 -7.70
C ALA A 141 17.29 1.57 -7.64
N PHE A 142 16.03 1.45 -8.03
CA PHE A 142 15.06 2.54 -8.14
C PHE A 142 13.82 2.35 -7.26
N VAL A 143 13.77 1.34 -6.39
CA VAL A 143 12.66 1.15 -5.44
C VAL A 143 13.05 1.83 -4.13
N ASN A 144 12.36 2.92 -3.79
CA ASN A 144 12.66 3.72 -2.61
C ASN A 144 12.34 2.97 -1.30
N SER A 145 11.31 2.12 -1.31
CA SER A 145 10.89 1.35 -0.14
C SER A 145 10.28 0.00 -0.53
N VAL A 146 10.18 -0.92 0.44
CA VAL A 146 9.52 -2.22 0.23
C VAL A 146 8.05 -2.05 -0.18
N TRP A 147 7.40 -0.99 0.27
CA TRP A 147 5.99 -0.69 -0.05
C TRP A 147 5.78 -0.23 -1.50
N ASP A 148 6.86 0.17 -2.22
CA ASP A 148 6.83 0.55 -3.63
C ASP A 148 7.05 -0.63 -4.59
N ILE A 149 7.24 -1.86 -4.06
CA ILE A 149 7.43 -3.05 -4.89
C ILE A 149 6.13 -3.40 -5.61
N LYS A 150 6.15 -3.34 -6.92
CA LYS A 150 5.01 -3.67 -7.79
C LYS A 150 4.85 -5.19 -7.92
N PHE A 151 3.98 -5.80 -7.10
CA PHE A 151 3.77 -7.24 -7.10
C PHE A 151 2.30 -7.66 -7.01
N ILE A 152 1.39 -6.73 -6.76
CA ILE A 152 -0.04 -6.97 -6.58
C ILE A 152 -0.72 -6.82 -7.94
N LYS A 153 -1.39 -7.88 -8.41
CA LYS A 153 -2.11 -7.86 -9.68
C LYS A 153 -3.60 -8.02 -9.44
N ILE A 154 -4.41 -7.06 -9.88
CA ILE A 154 -5.87 -7.10 -9.76
C ILE A 154 -6.45 -6.71 -11.12
N GLN A 155 -7.14 -7.64 -11.78
CA GLN A 155 -7.74 -7.47 -13.12
C GLN A 155 -6.78 -6.83 -14.13
N GLY A 156 -5.53 -7.30 -14.16
CA GLY A 156 -4.50 -6.82 -15.09
C GLY A 156 -3.82 -5.50 -14.70
N TYR A 157 -4.30 -4.80 -13.68
CA TYR A 157 -3.58 -3.67 -13.08
C TYR A 157 -2.53 -4.16 -12.10
N THR A 158 -1.41 -3.44 -12.04
CA THR A 158 -0.33 -3.75 -11.10
C THR A 158 -0.25 -2.67 -10.05
N TYR A 159 -0.34 -3.07 -8.79
CA TYR A 159 -0.27 -2.20 -7.61
C TYR A 159 0.96 -2.55 -6.75
N ASP A 160 1.32 -1.62 -5.91
CA ASP A 160 2.13 -1.79 -4.71
C ASP A 160 1.30 -1.43 -3.48
N LEU A 161 1.84 -1.64 -2.29
CA LEU A 161 1.13 -1.33 -1.04
C LEU A 161 0.88 0.17 -0.89
N ASN A 162 1.86 1.02 -1.27
CA ASN A 162 1.69 2.47 -1.27
C ASN A 162 0.56 2.94 -2.20
N ASN A 163 0.39 2.30 -3.37
CA ASN A 163 -0.73 2.62 -4.25
C ASN A 163 -2.09 2.35 -3.58
N ILE A 164 -2.21 1.21 -2.88
CA ILE A 164 -3.46 0.87 -2.19
C ILE A 164 -3.74 1.88 -1.07
N GLU A 165 -2.75 2.19 -0.24
CA GLU A 165 -2.92 3.11 0.88
C GLU A 165 -3.09 4.56 0.42
N HIS A 166 -2.12 5.09 -0.35
CA HIS A 166 -2.03 6.52 -0.62
C HIS A 166 -2.82 6.99 -1.84
N ASN A 167 -3.09 6.11 -2.81
CA ASN A 167 -3.83 6.48 -4.02
C ASN A 167 -5.27 5.96 -4.03
N ILE A 168 -5.62 5.02 -3.13
CA ILE A 168 -6.98 4.46 -3.06
C ILE A 168 -7.59 4.73 -1.68
N LEU A 169 -7.11 4.08 -0.62
CA LEU A 169 -7.77 4.14 0.69
C LEU A 169 -7.88 5.57 1.22
N ARG A 170 -6.81 6.33 1.26
CA ARG A 170 -6.80 7.70 1.80
C ARG A 170 -7.63 8.69 0.98
N PRO A 171 -7.43 8.85 -0.36
CA PRO A 171 -8.12 9.89 -1.13
C PRO A 171 -9.57 9.55 -1.45
N VAL A 172 -9.90 8.24 -1.65
CA VAL A 172 -11.24 7.82 -2.05
C VAL A 172 -12.16 7.79 -0.83
N PHE A 173 -11.71 7.17 0.25
CA PHE A 173 -12.58 6.97 1.42
C PHE A 173 -12.51 8.11 2.44
N LYS A 174 -11.41 8.86 2.50
CA LYS A 174 -11.24 10.03 3.38
C LYS A 174 -11.64 9.72 4.83
N ASP A 175 -11.17 8.60 5.36
CA ASP A 175 -11.46 8.12 6.70
C ASP A 175 -10.13 7.83 7.41
N ALA A 176 -9.79 8.63 8.44
CA ALA A 176 -8.51 8.50 9.13
C ALA A 176 -8.38 7.18 9.93
N ARG A 177 -9.49 6.46 10.17
CA ARG A 177 -9.46 5.18 10.88
C ARG A 177 -8.76 4.08 10.07
N ILE A 178 -8.60 4.27 8.75
CA ILE A 178 -7.80 3.33 7.92
C ILE A 178 -6.39 3.15 8.45
N HIS A 179 -5.81 4.19 9.07
CA HIS A 179 -4.46 4.10 9.63
C HIS A 179 -4.34 3.14 10.82
N ALA A 180 -5.47 2.70 11.41
CA ALA A 180 -5.51 1.63 12.39
C ALA A 180 -5.99 0.29 11.80
N ALA A 181 -6.43 0.27 10.54
CA ALA A 181 -6.96 -0.91 9.87
C ALA A 181 -5.92 -1.61 8.97
N VAL A 182 -4.93 -0.86 8.44
CA VAL A 182 -3.86 -1.41 7.62
C VAL A 182 -2.62 -1.69 8.47
N ASN A 183 -2.05 -2.88 8.30
CA ASN A 183 -0.86 -3.31 9.05
C ASN A 183 0.34 -3.46 8.11
N CYS A 184 1.39 -2.69 8.37
CA CYS A 184 2.62 -2.65 7.57
C CYS A 184 3.69 -3.66 8.02
N ALA A 185 3.33 -4.63 8.85
CA ALA A 185 4.23 -5.65 9.42
C ALA A 185 5.41 -5.08 10.24
N SER A 186 5.26 -3.89 10.83
CA SER A 186 6.18 -3.34 11.83
C SER A 186 5.61 -3.54 13.24
N TYR A 187 6.49 -3.67 14.23
CA TYR A 187 6.08 -3.77 15.65
C TYR A 187 5.30 -2.54 16.11
N SER A 188 5.66 -1.35 15.59
CA SER A 188 5.00 -0.08 15.91
C SER A 188 3.69 0.16 15.16
N CYS A 189 3.36 -0.69 14.16
CA CYS A 189 2.08 -0.64 13.46
C CYS A 189 0.91 -0.91 14.40
N PRO A 190 -0.30 -0.40 14.09
CA PRO A 190 -1.54 -0.91 14.65
C PRO A 190 -1.63 -2.42 14.46
N LYS A 191 -2.30 -3.09 15.39
CA LYS A 191 -2.49 -4.55 15.35
C LYS A 191 -3.19 -4.99 14.07
N LEU A 192 -2.72 -6.06 13.45
CA LEU A 192 -3.52 -6.73 12.43
C LEU A 192 -4.78 -7.30 13.12
N LEU A 193 -5.95 -6.94 12.62
CA LEU A 193 -7.20 -7.47 13.15
C LEU A 193 -7.29 -8.97 12.86
N ASN A 194 -7.67 -9.77 13.86
CA ASN A 194 -7.81 -11.22 13.74
C ASN A 194 -9.16 -11.66 13.16
N GLU A 195 -9.80 -10.78 12.40
CA GLU A 195 -10.97 -11.04 11.56
C GLU A 195 -10.88 -10.23 10.27
N ALA A 196 -11.58 -10.66 9.23
CA ALA A 196 -11.66 -9.88 8.01
C ALA A 196 -12.58 -8.68 8.17
N TYR A 197 -12.22 -7.55 7.55
CA TYR A 197 -13.16 -6.44 7.41
C TYR A 197 -14.29 -6.83 6.47
N THR A 198 -15.54 -6.53 6.86
CA THR A 198 -16.72 -6.78 6.02
C THR A 198 -17.59 -5.53 5.97
N ALA A 199 -18.36 -5.37 4.89
CA ALA A 199 -19.19 -4.19 4.71
C ALA A 199 -20.17 -3.98 5.88
N GLU A 200 -20.78 -5.07 6.35
CA GLU A 200 -21.80 -5.04 7.42
C GLU A 200 -21.23 -4.60 8.77
N ARG A 201 -19.94 -4.83 9.00
CA ARG A 201 -19.28 -4.54 10.28
C ARG A 201 -18.21 -3.46 10.18
N LEU A 202 -18.01 -2.88 8.99
CA LEU A 202 -16.90 -1.99 8.70
C LEU A 202 -16.78 -0.86 9.72
N GLU A 203 -17.88 -0.17 10.02
CA GLU A 203 -17.89 0.95 10.97
C GLU A 203 -17.43 0.51 12.37
N SER A 204 -17.99 -0.59 12.88
CA SER A 204 -17.63 -1.11 14.20
C SER A 204 -16.20 -1.64 14.25
N GLN A 205 -15.71 -2.24 13.15
CA GLN A 205 -14.35 -2.75 13.04
C GLN A 205 -13.32 -1.62 12.96
N LEU A 206 -13.61 -0.56 12.19
CA LEU A 206 -12.74 0.63 12.11
C LEU A 206 -12.66 1.35 13.45
N ASP A 207 -13.81 1.57 14.12
CA ASP A 207 -13.85 2.19 15.44
C ASP A 207 -13.14 1.35 16.49
N GLY A 208 -13.36 0.03 16.47
CA GLY A 208 -12.69 -0.90 17.36
C GLY A 208 -11.17 -0.91 17.17
N SER A 209 -10.71 -0.97 15.92
CA SER A 209 -9.28 -0.94 15.58
C SER A 209 -8.63 0.38 16.02
N MET A 210 -9.27 1.52 15.74
CA MET A 210 -8.75 2.83 16.16
C MET A 210 -8.74 2.98 17.68
N ARG A 211 -9.80 2.55 18.35
CA ARG A 211 -9.86 2.56 19.83
C ARG A 211 -8.79 1.67 20.45
N SER A 212 -8.59 0.48 19.89
CA SER A 212 -7.52 -0.43 20.32
C SER A 212 -6.15 0.21 20.13
N PHE A 213 -5.91 0.83 18.97
CA PHE A 213 -4.64 1.47 18.64
C PHE A 213 -4.33 2.66 19.57
N VAL A 214 -5.29 3.58 19.74
CA VAL A 214 -5.10 4.78 20.57
C VAL A 214 -4.81 4.43 22.03
N ASN A 215 -5.42 3.36 22.54
CA ASN A 215 -5.26 2.95 23.94
C ASN A 215 -4.21 1.83 24.15
N ASP A 216 -3.44 1.50 23.14
CA ASP A 216 -2.34 0.54 23.26
C ASP A 216 -1.11 1.22 23.90
N PRO A 217 -0.72 0.85 25.16
CA PRO A 217 0.35 1.54 25.87
C PRO A 217 1.74 1.35 25.25
N VAL A 218 1.91 0.37 24.38
CA VAL A 218 3.14 0.16 23.61
C VAL A 218 3.27 1.20 22.51
N ARG A 219 2.16 1.60 21.92
CA ARG A 219 2.09 2.48 20.75
C ARG A 219 1.70 3.92 21.08
N ASN A 220 1.04 4.13 22.22
CA ASN A 220 0.60 5.45 22.69
C ASN A 220 0.58 5.49 24.21
N GLN A 221 1.29 6.44 24.79
CA GLN A 221 1.37 6.65 26.23
C GLN A 221 0.64 7.95 26.55
N ILE A 222 -0.64 7.83 26.93
CA ILE A 222 -1.54 8.99 27.10
C ILE A 222 -1.90 9.15 28.57
N THR A 223 -1.55 10.32 29.15
CA THR A 223 -2.02 10.83 30.44
C THR A 223 -2.72 12.17 30.22
N ALA A 224 -3.31 12.75 31.27
CA ALA A 224 -3.96 14.06 31.19
C ALA A 224 -2.95 15.19 30.91
N GLU A 225 -1.73 15.07 31.43
CA GLU A 225 -0.68 16.08 31.31
C GLU A 225 0.16 15.89 30.05
N LYS A 226 0.36 14.66 29.61
CA LYS A 226 1.29 14.32 28.53
C LYS A 226 0.79 13.16 27.68
N ALA A 227 0.90 13.31 26.37
CA ALA A 227 0.60 12.27 25.41
C ALA A 227 1.81 12.04 24.48
N LYS A 228 2.49 10.89 24.63
CA LYS A 228 3.45 10.43 23.64
C LYS A 228 2.74 9.45 22.72
N VAL A 229 2.48 9.87 21.49
CA VAL A 229 1.68 9.08 20.53
C VAL A 229 2.53 8.57 19.38
N SER A 230 2.03 7.57 18.66
CA SER A 230 2.69 7.01 17.48
C SER A 230 3.00 8.10 16.43
N GLU A 231 4.13 7.96 15.73
CA GLU A 231 4.50 8.79 14.56
C GLU A 231 3.42 8.79 13.46
N ILE A 232 2.53 7.80 13.42
CA ILE A 232 1.38 7.77 12.51
C ILE A 232 0.54 9.04 12.63
N PHE A 233 0.34 9.56 13.85
CA PHE A 233 -0.42 10.80 14.06
C PHE A 233 0.29 12.04 13.52
N LYS A 234 1.61 11.99 13.36
CA LYS A 234 2.41 13.06 12.72
C LYS A 234 2.43 12.89 11.20
N TRP A 235 2.73 11.69 10.71
CA TRP A 235 2.83 11.44 9.27
C TRP A 235 1.53 11.69 8.53
N PHE A 236 0.41 11.33 9.15
CA PHE A 236 -0.93 11.46 8.58
C PHE A 236 -1.77 12.55 9.25
N LYS A 237 -1.11 13.55 9.86
CA LYS A 237 -1.75 14.64 10.59
C LYS A 237 -2.95 15.23 9.83
N GLY A 238 -2.79 15.50 8.54
CA GLY A 238 -3.84 16.11 7.73
C GLY A 238 -5.10 15.25 7.59
N ASP A 239 -4.98 13.91 7.66
CA ASP A 239 -6.15 13.03 7.62
C ASP A 239 -6.94 13.10 8.94
N PHE A 240 -6.23 13.14 10.08
CA PHE A 240 -6.86 13.27 11.40
C PHE A 240 -7.46 14.66 11.61
N GLU A 241 -6.79 15.72 11.14
CA GLU A 241 -7.30 17.09 11.21
C GLU A 241 -8.53 17.31 10.34
N ARG A 242 -8.57 16.70 9.14
CA ARG A 242 -9.74 16.73 8.28
C ARG A 242 -10.96 16.11 8.99
N ASP A 243 -10.77 15.01 9.69
CA ASP A 243 -11.87 14.23 10.28
C ASP A 243 -12.33 14.80 11.63
N ALA A 244 -11.47 15.52 12.38
CA ALA A 244 -11.77 15.97 13.72
C ALA A 244 -11.39 17.42 14.05
N GLY A 245 -10.84 18.16 13.09
CA GLY A 245 -10.35 19.53 13.31
C GLY A 245 -8.93 19.57 13.86
N SER A 246 -8.52 18.62 14.71
CA SER A 246 -7.15 18.49 15.21
C SER A 246 -6.83 17.05 15.58
N VAL A 247 -5.52 16.72 15.68
CA VAL A 247 -5.06 15.42 16.19
C VAL A 247 -5.55 15.21 17.64
N ARG A 248 -5.55 16.26 18.48
CA ARG A 248 -6.06 16.19 19.86
C ARG A 248 -7.52 15.79 19.90
N GLU A 249 -8.36 16.44 19.10
CA GLU A 249 -9.78 16.14 19.03
C GLU A 249 -10.03 14.74 18.47
N PHE A 250 -9.23 14.30 17.49
CA PHE A 250 -9.30 12.95 17.00
C PHE A 250 -8.95 11.92 18.10
N LEU A 251 -7.85 12.12 18.81
CA LEU A 251 -7.46 11.28 19.95
C LEU A 251 -8.56 11.23 21.00
N ASN A 252 -9.19 12.36 21.32
CA ASN A 252 -10.26 12.48 22.31
C ASN A 252 -11.53 11.68 21.94
N ARG A 253 -11.74 11.33 20.67
CA ARG A 253 -12.85 10.43 20.28
C ARG A 253 -12.64 9.00 20.76
N TYR A 254 -11.38 8.55 20.83
CA TYR A 254 -11.01 7.15 21.06
C TYR A 254 -10.28 6.90 22.38
N SER A 255 -9.56 7.89 22.90
CA SER A 255 -8.77 7.75 24.13
C SER A 255 -9.67 7.64 25.37
N LYS A 256 -9.27 6.75 26.30
CA LYS A 256 -9.84 6.64 27.64
C LYS A 256 -9.56 7.88 28.50
N VAL A 257 -8.37 8.49 28.29
CA VAL A 257 -7.95 9.70 28.97
C VAL A 257 -8.20 10.88 28.05
N LYS A 258 -8.90 11.92 28.54
CA LYS A 258 -9.16 13.13 27.74
C LYS A 258 -7.97 14.08 27.80
N LEU A 259 -7.55 14.53 26.63
CA LEU A 259 -6.51 15.52 26.44
C LEU A 259 -7.14 16.91 26.45
N THR A 260 -6.50 17.83 27.12
CA THR A 260 -6.89 19.25 27.18
C THR A 260 -5.88 20.11 26.41
N ASP A 261 -6.13 21.41 26.32
CA ASP A 261 -5.19 22.34 25.68
C ASP A 261 -3.84 22.43 26.41
N LYS A 262 -3.78 22.00 27.69
CA LYS A 262 -2.57 21.93 28.50
C LYS A 262 -1.79 20.62 28.28
N THR A 263 -2.38 19.61 27.66
CA THR A 263 -1.72 18.32 27.41
C THR A 263 -0.64 18.49 26.35
N ASP A 264 0.61 18.22 26.71
CA ASP A 264 1.74 18.21 25.78
C ASP A 264 1.66 16.94 24.89
N ILE A 265 1.65 17.13 23.57
CA ILE A 265 1.61 16.04 22.59
C ILE A 265 2.96 15.92 21.90
N SER A 266 3.61 14.80 22.09
CA SER A 266 4.86 14.42 21.44
C SER A 266 4.74 13.04 20.77
N HIS A 267 5.78 12.59 20.07
CA HIS A 267 5.73 11.34 19.31
C HIS A 267 6.75 10.34 19.85
N LEU A 268 6.38 9.06 19.78
CA LEU A 268 7.26 7.92 20.03
C LEU A 268 8.06 7.60 18.76
N ASP A 269 9.27 7.06 18.93
CA ASP A 269 10.02 6.48 17.82
C ASP A 269 9.23 5.30 17.21
N TYR A 270 9.37 5.12 15.86
CA TYR A 270 8.60 4.12 15.12
C TYR A 270 9.43 2.89 14.76
#